data_1b7c5dc0077db63ca0d2a9222ef009a5
#
_entry.id   1b7c5dc0077db63ca0d2a9222ef009a5
#
_cell.length_a   1.000
_cell.length_b   1.000
_cell.length_c   1.000
_cell.angle_alpha   90.00
_cell.angle_beta   90.00
_cell.angle_gamma   90.00
#
_symmetry.space_group_name_H-M   'P 1'
#
loop_
_entity.id
_entity.type
_entity.pdbx_description
1 polymer ?
#
loop_
_entity_poly.entity_id
_entity_poly.type
_entity_poly.pdbx_seq_one_letter_code
_entity_poly.pdbx_strand_id
1 'polypeptide(L)'
;MNSASVTGLAGLTTDSRKNDTIGDVLVVGGGISGIQASLDLAEAGFRVYLVDKSPAIGGKMSQLDKTFPSNDCSMCIESPKFIECSRHPNVDILSNTEVVRVEGEAGNFRVTLNRKPRYVIEDKCTGCTTCAQYCPVQVPDPYNQKLSLTKAVHIHFSQAVPLISYIDPETCLYLQDEKCNICVGVCQHGAIDLHQKPQKLEIEVGAVVLSPGFEVFDPAVRGDYGYGKFKNVVTSLEFERILSATGPYEGE
;
A
#
# COMPACT_ATOMS: atom_id res chain seq x y z
N MET A 1 15.37 0.27 -21.67
CA MET A 1 14.18 -0.16 -20.90
C MET A 1 14.61 -1.32 -20.04
N ASN A 2 15.17 -1.05 -18.87
CA ASN A 2 15.60 -2.11 -17.94
C ASN A 2 14.49 -2.27 -16.91
N SER A 3 13.81 -3.42 -16.97
CA SER A 3 12.92 -3.88 -15.91
C SER A 3 13.78 -4.13 -14.67
N ALA A 4 13.58 -3.33 -13.63
CA ALA A 4 14.09 -3.68 -12.31
C ALA A 4 13.35 -4.96 -11.87
N SER A 5 14.06 -6.09 -11.92
CA SER A 5 13.58 -7.35 -11.40
C SER A 5 13.45 -7.18 -9.88
N VAL A 6 12.24 -7.25 -9.38
CA VAL A 6 12.00 -7.52 -7.96
C VAL A 6 12.54 -8.92 -7.72
N THR A 7 13.76 -8.99 -7.21
CA THR A 7 14.40 -10.26 -6.85
C THR A 7 13.51 -10.97 -5.85
N GLY A 8 13.03 -12.14 -6.26
CA GLY A 8 12.17 -12.98 -5.46
C GLY A 8 12.77 -13.24 -4.06
N LEU A 9 11.94 -13.16 -3.05
CA LEU A 9 12.20 -13.44 -1.63
C LEU A 9 12.70 -14.88 -1.33
N ALA A 10 13.15 -15.62 -2.34
CA ALA A 10 13.64 -17.00 -2.22
C ALA A 10 15.10 -17.12 -1.71
N GLY A 11 15.67 -16.07 -1.14
CA GLY A 11 17.07 -16.06 -0.72
C GLY A 11 17.37 -15.29 0.57
N LEU A 12 16.44 -15.22 1.53
CA LEU A 12 16.76 -14.73 2.88
C LEU A 12 17.57 -15.80 3.63
N THR A 13 18.86 -15.91 3.28
CA THR A 13 19.81 -16.70 4.08
C THR A 13 20.15 -15.91 5.33
N THR A 14 19.77 -16.42 6.48
CA THR A 14 20.27 -15.97 7.79
C THR A 14 21.77 -16.17 7.84
N ASP A 15 22.53 -15.09 7.70
CA ASP A 15 23.96 -15.07 7.98
C ASP A 15 24.14 -15.22 9.50
N SER A 16 24.80 -16.31 9.92
CA SER A 16 24.97 -16.70 11.31
C SER A 16 26.04 -15.84 12.00
N ARG A 17 25.72 -14.57 12.33
CA ARG A 17 26.55 -13.74 13.20
C ARG A 17 26.06 -13.85 14.64
N LYS A 18 26.68 -14.74 15.41
CA LYS A 18 26.51 -14.84 16.86
C LYS A 18 27.14 -13.60 17.51
N ASN A 19 26.33 -12.79 18.19
CA ASN A 19 26.65 -11.62 19.01
C ASN A 19 26.88 -10.26 18.33
N ASP A 20 26.61 -10.10 17.04
CA ASP A 20 26.64 -8.78 16.42
C ASP A 20 25.24 -8.18 16.36
N THR A 21 25.14 -6.88 16.65
CA THR A 21 23.92 -6.10 16.46
C THR A 21 23.53 -6.13 14.98
N ILE A 22 22.26 -6.44 14.70
CA ILE A 22 21.73 -6.51 13.34
C ILE A 22 21.62 -5.08 12.82
N GLY A 23 22.19 -4.81 11.64
CA GLY A 23 22.17 -3.49 11.00
C GLY A 23 20.85 -3.17 10.27
N ASP A 24 19.99 -4.16 10.04
CA ASP A 24 18.76 -4.00 9.28
C ASP A 24 17.69 -3.31 10.14
N VAL A 25 16.82 -2.52 9.49
CA VAL A 25 15.77 -1.75 10.16
C VAL A 25 14.40 -2.08 9.57
N LEU A 26 13.42 -2.30 10.44
CA LEU A 26 12.02 -2.40 10.04
C LEU A 26 11.35 -1.03 10.19
N VAL A 27 10.70 -0.55 9.15
CA VAL A 27 9.81 0.62 9.18
C VAL A 27 8.37 0.15 8.97
N VAL A 28 7.51 0.41 9.95
CA VAL A 28 6.10 0.00 9.94
C VAL A 28 5.22 1.17 9.57
N GLY A 29 4.60 1.13 8.40
CA GLY A 29 3.76 2.16 7.82
C GLY A 29 4.43 2.87 6.65
N GLY A 30 3.88 2.67 5.45
CA GLY A 30 4.36 3.21 4.17
C GLY A 30 3.75 4.56 3.80
N GLY A 31 3.34 5.38 4.78
CA GLY A 31 3.00 6.79 4.55
C GLY A 31 4.25 7.66 4.45
N ILE A 32 4.07 8.97 4.25
CA ILE A 32 5.17 9.92 4.03
C ILE A 32 6.28 9.84 5.09
N SER A 33 5.91 9.67 6.37
CA SER A 33 6.88 9.56 7.47
C SER A 33 7.73 8.30 7.35
N GLY A 34 7.10 7.15 7.04
CA GLY A 34 7.82 5.89 6.88
C GLY A 34 8.67 5.86 5.63
N ILE A 35 8.18 6.42 4.53
CA ILE A 35 8.94 6.56 3.28
C ILE A 35 10.18 7.42 3.51
N GLN A 36 10.03 8.59 4.14
CA GLN A 36 11.18 9.47 4.43
C GLN A 36 12.18 8.79 5.37
N ALA A 37 11.70 8.16 6.46
CA ALA A 37 12.57 7.43 7.37
C ALA A 37 13.32 6.28 6.67
N SER A 38 12.65 5.59 5.74
CA SER A 38 13.26 4.52 4.96
C SER A 38 14.37 5.03 4.04
N LEU A 39 14.14 6.16 3.38
CA LEU A 39 15.15 6.79 2.51
C LEU A 39 16.36 7.27 3.32
N ASP A 40 16.13 8.00 4.41
CA ASP A 40 17.22 8.52 5.26
C ASP A 40 18.09 7.40 5.84
N LEU A 41 17.46 6.31 6.29
CA LEU A 41 18.17 5.13 6.79
C LEU A 41 18.93 4.39 5.69
N ALA A 42 18.32 4.25 4.53
CA ALA A 42 18.92 3.56 3.40
C ALA A 42 20.12 4.33 2.81
N GLU A 43 20.04 5.68 2.77
CA GLU A 43 21.16 6.56 2.42
C GLU A 43 22.29 6.49 3.45
N ALA A 44 21.96 6.28 4.73
CA ALA A 44 22.95 6.06 5.78
C ALA A 44 23.60 4.66 5.71
N GLY A 45 23.18 3.81 4.75
CA GLY A 45 23.74 2.48 4.48
C GLY A 45 23.05 1.32 5.20
N PHE A 46 21.94 1.56 5.88
CA PHE A 46 21.15 0.47 6.50
C PHE A 46 20.24 -0.18 5.45
N ARG A 47 20.05 -1.50 5.59
CA ARG A 47 18.97 -2.18 4.88
C ARG A 47 17.66 -1.94 5.60
N VAL A 48 16.61 -1.60 4.83
CA VAL A 48 15.31 -1.22 5.37
C VAL A 48 14.21 -2.11 4.79
N TYR A 49 13.41 -2.68 5.67
CA TYR A 49 12.15 -3.34 5.32
C TYR A 49 11.01 -2.37 5.59
N LEU A 50 10.43 -1.80 4.54
CA LEU A 50 9.26 -0.91 4.64
C LEU A 50 7.98 -1.75 4.51
N VAL A 51 7.26 -1.91 5.62
CA VAL A 51 6.04 -2.72 5.69
C VAL A 51 4.81 -1.82 5.70
N ASP A 52 3.85 -2.11 4.82
CA ASP A 52 2.52 -1.47 4.84
C ASP A 52 1.40 -2.48 4.65
N LYS A 53 0.31 -2.31 5.39
CA LYS A 53 -0.91 -3.14 5.30
C LYS A 53 -1.69 -2.92 4.01
N SER A 54 -1.49 -1.75 3.37
CA SER A 54 -2.17 -1.37 2.12
C SER A 54 -1.50 -2.02 0.91
N PRO A 55 -2.22 -2.20 -0.20
CA PRO A 55 -1.65 -2.74 -1.43
C PRO A 55 -0.55 -1.87 -2.05
N ALA A 56 -0.44 -0.60 -1.65
CA ALA A 56 0.58 0.35 -2.09
C ALA A 56 0.99 1.27 -0.95
N ILE A 57 2.21 1.82 -1.02
CA ILE A 57 2.68 2.88 -0.13
C ILE A 57 2.06 4.23 -0.51
N GLY A 58 2.10 5.22 0.41
CA GLY A 58 1.58 6.59 0.23
C GLY A 58 0.74 7.06 1.41
N GLY A 59 0.03 6.16 2.06
CA GLY A 59 -0.75 6.48 3.26
C GLY A 59 -1.85 7.52 3.00
N LYS A 60 -2.09 8.39 4.00
CA LYS A 60 -3.15 9.41 3.91
C LYS A 60 -2.75 10.63 3.09
N MET A 61 -1.45 10.95 3.00
CA MET A 61 -1.00 12.10 2.23
C MET A 61 -1.30 11.94 0.74
N SER A 62 -1.25 10.72 0.20
CA SER A 62 -1.62 10.44 -1.19
C SER A 62 -3.08 10.78 -1.52
N GLN A 63 -3.94 10.87 -0.50
CA GLN A 63 -5.36 11.22 -0.62
C GLN A 63 -5.62 12.73 -0.52
N LEU A 64 -4.64 13.55 -0.11
CA LEU A 64 -4.77 14.99 -0.03
C LEU A 64 -4.63 15.63 -1.41
N ASP A 65 -5.28 16.77 -1.61
CA ASP A 65 -5.05 17.64 -2.75
C ASP A 65 -3.80 18.50 -2.53
N LYS A 66 -3.79 19.24 -1.42
CA LYS A 66 -2.73 20.19 -1.10
C LYS A 66 -2.17 19.97 0.30
N THR A 67 -0.91 20.39 0.49
CA THR A 67 -0.27 20.44 1.81
C THR A 67 -0.42 21.81 2.44
N PHE A 68 -0.79 21.84 3.72
CA PHE A 68 -0.83 23.08 4.50
C PHE A 68 0.56 23.32 5.17
N PRO A 69 1.05 24.58 5.27
CA PRO A 69 0.46 25.84 4.82
C PRO A 69 0.94 26.28 3.43
N SER A 70 1.83 25.54 2.78
CA SER A 70 2.48 25.94 1.52
C SER A 70 1.54 25.86 0.31
N ASN A 71 0.45 25.10 0.42
CA ASN A 71 -0.51 24.84 -0.65
C ASN A 71 0.10 24.14 -1.87
N ASP A 72 1.14 23.33 -1.64
CA ASP A 72 1.76 22.50 -2.66
C ASP A 72 0.93 21.24 -2.95
N CYS A 73 1.04 20.74 -4.16
CA CYS A 73 0.38 19.49 -4.54
C CYS A 73 0.97 18.29 -3.77
N SER A 74 0.17 17.63 -2.96
CA SER A 74 0.60 16.50 -2.12
C SER A 74 1.20 15.36 -2.93
N MET A 75 0.55 14.95 -4.01
CA MET A 75 1.03 13.89 -4.89
C MET A 75 2.33 14.28 -5.61
N CYS A 76 2.51 15.58 -5.95
CA CYS A 76 3.74 16.07 -6.58
C CYS A 76 4.95 15.98 -5.65
N ILE A 77 4.71 16.06 -4.33
CA ILE A 77 5.75 15.89 -3.30
C ILE A 77 6.03 14.40 -3.07
N GLU A 78 4.99 13.58 -2.97
CA GLU A 78 5.13 12.16 -2.61
C GLU A 78 5.60 11.27 -3.77
N SER A 79 5.11 11.48 -4.98
CA SER A 79 5.37 10.60 -6.12
C SER A 79 6.86 10.40 -6.43
N PRO A 80 7.73 11.44 -6.40
CA PRO A 80 9.18 11.25 -6.54
C PRO A 80 9.77 10.35 -5.45
N LYS A 81 9.30 10.50 -4.21
CA LYS A 81 9.77 9.70 -3.06
C LYS A 81 9.34 8.23 -3.17
N PHE A 82 8.16 7.96 -3.73
CA PHE A 82 7.73 6.58 -4.02
C PHE A 82 8.70 5.89 -4.97
N ILE A 83 9.05 6.60 -6.05
CA ILE A 83 9.96 6.08 -7.08
C ILE A 83 11.36 5.87 -6.50
N GLU A 84 11.86 6.84 -5.75
CA GLU A 84 13.15 6.75 -5.08
C GLU A 84 13.21 5.56 -4.13
N CYS A 85 12.20 5.43 -3.25
CA CYS A 85 12.07 4.32 -2.32
C CYS A 85 12.02 2.95 -3.05
N SER A 86 11.25 2.86 -4.15
CA SER A 86 11.12 1.61 -4.91
C SER A 86 12.38 1.20 -5.69
N ARG A 87 13.28 2.14 -5.94
CA ARG A 87 14.51 1.91 -6.70
C ARG A 87 15.75 1.85 -5.82
N HIS A 88 15.62 2.22 -4.56
CA HIS A 88 16.77 2.23 -3.64
C HIS A 88 17.21 0.80 -3.34
N PRO A 89 18.51 0.45 -3.53
CA PRO A 89 19.00 -0.92 -3.40
C PRO A 89 18.91 -1.45 -1.96
N ASN A 90 18.85 -0.56 -0.96
CA ASN A 90 18.75 -0.90 0.45
C ASN A 90 17.32 -0.86 1.00
N VAL A 91 16.29 -0.68 0.17
CA VAL A 91 14.89 -0.64 0.61
C VAL A 91 14.10 -1.78 -0.01
N ASP A 92 13.52 -2.63 0.83
CA ASP A 92 12.59 -3.68 0.46
C ASP A 92 11.17 -3.26 0.85
N ILE A 93 10.32 -2.95 -0.14
CA ILE A 93 8.91 -2.58 0.11
C ILE A 93 8.08 -3.85 0.23
N LEU A 94 7.49 -4.05 1.41
CA LEU A 94 6.59 -5.15 1.74
C LEU A 94 5.16 -4.61 1.92
N SER A 95 4.53 -4.25 0.80
CA SER A 95 3.12 -3.83 0.78
C SER A 95 2.18 -5.04 0.94
N ASN A 96 0.91 -4.77 1.27
CA ASN A 96 -0.10 -5.78 1.59
C ASN A 96 0.34 -6.73 2.72
N THR A 97 1.15 -6.22 3.67
CA THR A 97 1.83 -7.01 4.71
C THR A 97 1.57 -6.40 6.09
N GLU A 98 1.25 -7.23 7.05
CA GLU A 98 1.00 -6.84 8.44
C GLU A 98 2.06 -7.41 9.37
N VAL A 99 2.47 -6.62 10.36
CA VAL A 99 3.29 -7.09 11.48
C VAL A 99 2.39 -7.85 12.44
N VAL A 100 2.70 -9.13 12.66
CA VAL A 100 1.94 -10.00 13.56
C VAL A 100 2.55 -10.01 14.95
N ARG A 101 3.88 -10.06 15.03
CA ARG A 101 4.60 -10.21 16.29
C ARG A 101 6.02 -9.64 16.19
N VAL A 102 6.45 -9.00 17.27
CA VAL A 102 7.82 -8.53 17.47
C VAL A 102 8.33 -9.12 18.78
N GLU A 103 9.48 -9.78 18.76
CA GLU A 103 10.13 -10.40 19.91
C GLU A 103 11.59 -10.00 19.94
N GLY A 104 12.22 -10.12 21.10
CA GLY A 104 13.64 -9.78 21.28
C GLY A 104 13.83 -8.43 21.96
N GLU A 105 15.01 -7.85 21.78
CA GLU A 105 15.44 -6.61 22.40
C GLU A 105 16.14 -5.69 21.38
N ALA A 106 16.41 -4.46 21.77
CA ALA A 106 17.09 -3.49 20.90
C ALA A 106 18.43 -4.06 20.40
N GLY A 107 18.63 -4.00 19.10
CA GLY A 107 19.77 -4.60 18.40
C GLY A 107 19.51 -6.01 17.86
N ASN A 108 18.44 -6.70 18.29
CA ASN A 108 18.14 -8.07 17.86
C ASN A 108 16.65 -8.42 18.01
N PHE A 109 15.82 -7.82 17.15
CA PHE A 109 14.41 -8.13 17.07
C PHE A 109 14.14 -9.22 16.04
N ARG A 110 13.29 -10.18 16.40
CA ARG A 110 12.69 -11.13 15.44
C ARG A 110 11.25 -10.71 15.18
N VAL A 111 10.94 -10.45 13.92
CA VAL A 111 9.64 -9.96 13.51
C VAL A 111 8.95 -10.98 12.63
N THR A 112 7.72 -11.32 13.00
CA THR A 112 6.81 -12.15 12.18
C THR A 112 5.88 -11.26 11.41
N LEU A 113 5.86 -11.43 10.09
CA LEU A 113 5.01 -10.71 9.16
C LEU A 113 4.01 -11.67 8.51
N ASN A 114 2.82 -11.17 8.21
CA ASN A 114 1.82 -11.86 7.39
C ASN A 114 1.60 -11.07 6.10
N ARG A 115 2.12 -11.59 4.99
CA ARG A 115 1.87 -11.03 3.65
C ARG A 115 0.57 -11.61 3.11
N LYS A 116 -0.43 -10.75 2.95
CA LYS A 116 -1.73 -11.12 2.38
C LYS A 116 -1.61 -11.37 0.87
N PRO A 117 -2.40 -12.29 0.31
CA PRO A 117 -2.39 -12.50 -1.13
C PRO A 117 -2.95 -11.28 -1.86
N ARG A 118 -2.30 -10.90 -2.96
CA ARG A 118 -2.83 -9.91 -3.91
C ARG A 118 -3.78 -10.55 -4.92
N TYR A 119 -3.67 -11.88 -5.05
CA TYR A 119 -4.27 -12.65 -6.14
C TYR A 119 -3.77 -12.22 -7.52
N VAL A 120 -2.63 -11.55 -7.55
CA VAL A 120 -1.91 -11.10 -8.73
C VAL A 120 -0.42 -11.40 -8.55
N ILE A 121 0.20 -12.03 -9.54
CA ILE A 121 1.63 -12.32 -9.59
C ILE A 121 2.34 -11.02 -9.95
N GLU A 122 3.10 -10.47 -9.00
CA GLU A 122 3.68 -9.14 -9.10
C GLU A 122 4.62 -9.01 -10.30
N ASP A 123 5.51 -9.98 -10.50
CA ASP A 123 6.49 -9.98 -11.60
C ASP A 123 5.87 -10.07 -13.00
N LYS A 124 4.61 -10.49 -13.11
CA LYS A 124 3.89 -10.60 -14.38
C LYS A 124 2.95 -9.42 -14.64
N CYS A 125 2.56 -8.71 -13.59
CA CYS A 125 1.59 -7.62 -13.72
C CYS A 125 2.27 -6.37 -14.28
N THR A 126 1.75 -5.84 -15.38
CA THR A 126 2.25 -4.62 -16.03
C THR A 126 1.46 -3.36 -15.64
N GLY A 127 0.47 -3.48 -14.74
CA GLY A 127 -0.39 -2.36 -14.36
C GLY A 127 -1.34 -1.86 -15.46
N CYS A 128 -1.62 -2.67 -16.48
CA CYS A 128 -2.40 -2.27 -17.67
C CYS A 128 -3.90 -2.06 -17.41
N THR A 129 -4.41 -2.38 -16.23
CA THR A 129 -5.81 -2.22 -15.78
C THR A 129 -6.87 -2.98 -16.56
N THR A 130 -6.53 -3.78 -17.57
CA THR A 130 -7.49 -4.56 -18.37
C THR A 130 -8.41 -5.43 -17.51
N CYS A 131 -7.86 -6.09 -16.48
CA CYS A 131 -8.64 -6.88 -15.52
C CYS A 131 -9.72 -6.07 -14.81
N ALA A 132 -9.44 -4.80 -14.47
CA ALA A 132 -10.39 -3.90 -13.83
C ALA A 132 -11.51 -3.47 -14.81
N GLN A 133 -11.17 -3.20 -16.08
CA GLN A 133 -12.16 -2.81 -17.10
C GLN A 133 -13.23 -3.88 -17.29
N TYR A 134 -12.85 -5.15 -17.26
CA TYR A 134 -13.77 -6.27 -17.47
C TYR A 134 -14.40 -6.81 -16.17
N CYS A 135 -14.01 -6.30 -15.00
CA CYS A 135 -14.60 -6.73 -13.74
C CYS A 135 -16.05 -6.29 -13.61
N PRO A 136 -17.02 -7.21 -13.40
CA PRO A 136 -18.42 -6.84 -13.27
C PRO A 136 -18.76 -6.19 -11.92
N VAL A 137 -17.92 -6.38 -10.91
CA VAL A 137 -18.16 -5.85 -9.56
C VAL A 137 -17.88 -4.36 -9.52
N GLN A 138 -18.79 -3.61 -8.89
CA GLN A 138 -18.61 -2.20 -8.56
C GLN A 138 -18.90 -1.99 -7.08
N VAL A 139 -17.96 -1.37 -6.38
CA VAL A 139 -18.06 -1.08 -4.94
C VAL A 139 -17.60 0.34 -4.65
N PRO A 140 -18.06 0.94 -3.56
CA PRO A 140 -17.55 2.25 -3.13
C PRO A 140 -16.03 2.21 -2.96
N ASP A 141 -15.33 3.19 -3.52
CA ASP A 141 -13.88 3.28 -3.51
C ASP A 141 -13.36 3.79 -2.15
N PRO A 142 -12.67 2.97 -1.35
CA PRO A 142 -12.15 3.40 -0.06
C PRO A 142 -11.07 4.51 -0.19
N TYR A 143 -10.29 4.49 -1.27
CA TYR A 143 -9.28 5.51 -1.52
C TYR A 143 -9.90 6.88 -1.74
N ASN A 144 -11.01 6.96 -2.47
CA ASN A 144 -11.78 8.17 -2.69
C ASN A 144 -12.85 8.43 -1.61
N GLN A 145 -12.67 7.91 -0.39
CA GLN A 145 -13.60 8.11 0.72
C GLN A 145 -15.05 7.70 0.37
N LYS A 146 -15.20 6.71 -0.51
CA LYS A 146 -16.50 6.21 -1.02
C LYS A 146 -17.28 7.20 -1.89
N LEU A 147 -16.66 8.29 -2.31
CA LEU A 147 -17.27 9.28 -3.20
C LEU A 147 -17.36 8.80 -4.66
N SER A 148 -16.59 7.80 -5.03
CA SER A 148 -16.64 7.14 -6.35
C SER A 148 -16.78 5.62 -6.20
N LEU A 149 -16.91 4.95 -7.34
CA LEU A 149 -16.91 3.49 -7.41
C LEU A 149 -15.58 2.96 -7.93
N THR A 150 -15.13 1.85 -7.40
CA THR A 150 -14.01 1.06 -7.92
C THR A 150 -14.47 -0.37 -8.25
N LYS A 151 -13.54 -1.21 -8.66
CA LYS A 151 -13.76 -2.62 -9.00
C LYS A 151 -13.18 -3.53 -7.92
N ALA A 152 -13.67 -4.77 -7.81
CA ALA A 152 -13.05 -5.77 -6.94
C ALA A 152 -11.58 -6.02 -7.31
N VAL A 153 -11.21 -5.91 -8.57
CA VAL A 153 -9.82 -5.86 -9.03
C VAL A 153 -9.49 -4.45 -9.50
N HIS A 154 -8.48 -3.84 -8.88
CA HIS A 154 -8.08 -2.46 -9.18
C HIS A 154 -6.61 -2.20 -8.82
N ILE A 155 -6.06 -1.09 -9.30
CA ILE A 155 -4.84 -0.49 -8.75
C ILE A 155 -5.30 0.50 -7.68
N HIS A 156 -4.62 0.52 -6.54
CA HIS A 156 -5.06 1.27 -5.36
C HIS A 156 -5.26 2.78 -5.65
N PHE A 157 -4.34 3.38 -6.42
CA PHE A 157 -4.47 4.72 -7.01
C PHE A 157 -3.50 4.84 -8.20
N SER A 158 -3.65 5.87 -9.02
CA SER A 158 -2.96 5.96 -10.32
C SER A 158 -1.43 6.01 -10.25
N GLN A 159 -0.85 6.57 -9.18
CA GLN A 159 0.59 6.65 -8.94
C GLN A 159 1.07 5.62 -7.90
N ALA A 160 0.30 4.56 -7.67
CA ALA A 160 0.60 3.55 -6.66
C ALA A 160 1.99 2.90 -6.86
N VAL A 161 2.67 2.66 -5.77
CA VAL A 161 3.91 1.87 -5.73
C VAL A 161 3.72 0.73 -4.71
N PRO A 162 3.81 -0.52 -5.19
CA PRO A 162 3.98 -0.96 -6.59
C PRO A 162 2.74 -0.68 -7.46
N LEU A 163 2.95 -0.41 -8.75
CA LEU A 163 1.87 -0.22 -9.73
C LEU A 163 1.33 -1.57 -10.20
N ILE A 164 0.71 -2.29 -9.30
CA ILE A 164 0.24 -3.66 -9.48
C ILE A 164 -1.22 -3.73 -9.06
N SER A 165 -2.03 -4.44 -9.85
CA SER A 165 -3.42 -4.70 -9.48
C SER A 165 -3.51 -5.52 -8.18
N TYR A 166 -4.57 -5.28 -7.44
CA TYR A 166 -4.96 -5.99 -6.25
C TYR A 166 -6.40 -6.47 -6.40
N ILE A 167 -6.70 -7.67 -5.94
CA ILE A 167 -8.07 -8.18 -5.92
C ILE A 167 -8.54 -8.20 -4.47
N ASP A 168 -9.58 -7.44 -4.19
CA ASP A 168 -10.20 -7.41 -2.88
C ASP A 168 -10.98 -8.70 -2.62
N PRO A 169 -10.54 -9.52 -1.64
CA PRO A 169 -11.21 -10.79 -1.36
C PRO A 169 -12.62 -10.64 -0.80
N GLU A 170 -12.95 -9.49 -0.19
CA GLU A 170 -14.27 -9.28 0.40
C GLU A 170 -15.34 -8.97 -0.65
N THR A 171 -14.94 -8.50 -1.83
CA THR A 171 -15.87 -8.06 -2.88
C THR A 171 -15.79 -8.91 -4.16
N CYS A 172 -14.73 -9.69 -4.34
CA CYS A 172 -14.53 -10.51 -5.52
C CYS A 172 -15.48 -11.72 -5.53
N LEU A 173 -16.31 -11.84 -6.57
CA LEU A 173 -17.27 -12.94 -6.72
C LEU A 173 -16.62 -14.32 -6.79
N TYR A 174 -15.39 -14.43 -7.31
CA TYR A 174 -14.68 -15.71 -7.30
C TYR A 174 -14.23 -16.09 -5.91
N LEU A 175 -13.61 -15.15 -5.19
CA LEU A 175 -13.04 -15.42 -3.87
C LEU A 175 -14.13 -15.64 -2.80
N GLN A 176 -15.34 -15.14 -3.05
CA GLN A 176 -16.51 -15.39 -2.21
C GLN A 176 -17.22 -16.71 -2.57
N ASP A 177 -17.55 -16.93 -3.85
CA ASP A 177 -18.48 -17.96 -4.28
C ASP A 177 -18.01 -18.76 -5.50
N GLU A 178 -16.78 -18.58 -5.99
CA GLU A 178 -16.22 -19.19 -7.21
C GLU A 178 -17.03 -18.92 -8.50
N LYS A 179 -17.84 -17.85 -8.51
CA LYS A 179 -18.78 -17.56 -9.61
C LYS A 179 -18.21 -16.76 -10.79
N CYS A 180 -17.00 -16.21 -10.67
CA CYS A 180 -16.45 -15.31 -11.68
C CYS A 180 -14.94 -15.45 -11.80
N ASN A 181 -14.41 -15.64 -13.02
CA ASN A 181 -12.99 -15.69 -13.32
C ASN A 181 -12.59 -14.84 -14.55
N ILE A 182 -13.39 -13.84 -14.90
CA ILE A 182 -13.21 -13.03 -16.12
C ILE A 182 -11.79 -12.41 -16.16
N CYS A 183 -11.30 -11.86 -15.03
CA CYS A 183 -9.98 -11.24 -14.95
C CYS A 183 -8.85 -12.22 -15.31
N VAL A 184 -8.98 -13.50 -15.04
CA VAL A 184 -8.02 -14.55 -15.44
C VAL A 184 -7.98 -14.67 -16.97
N GLY A 185 -9.16 -14.72 -17.62
CA GLY A 185 -9.27 -14.90 -19.06
C GLY A 185 -8.79 -13.68 -19.89
N VAL A 186 -8.95 -12.47 -19.36
CA VAL A 186 -8.56 -11.23 -20.08
C VAL A 186 -7.12 -10.80 -19.80
N CYS A 187 -6.44 -11.38 -18.83
CA CYS A 187 -5.07 -11.02 -18.50
C CYS A 187 -4.08 -11.63 -19.50
N GLN A 188 -3.61 -10.83 -20.46
CA GLN A 188 -2.66 -11.28 -21.48
C GLN A 188 -1.30 -11.74 -20.93
N HIS A 189 -0.95 -11.26 -19.71
CA HIS A 189 0.31 -11.62 -19.05
C HIS A 189 0.20 -12.83 -18.12
N GLY A 190 -1.00 -13.40 -17.96
CA GLY A 190 -1.25 -14.51 -17.03
C GLY A 190 -0.86 -14.16 -15.60
N ALA A 191 -1.08 -12.91 -15.19
CA ALA A 191 -0.70 -12.42 -13.87
C ALA A 191 -1.72 -12.72 -12.77
N ILE A 192 -2.95 -13.11 -13.11
CA ILE A 192 -3.99 -13.38 -12.11
C ILE A 192 -3.87 -14.82 -11.59
N ASP A 193 -3.76 -14.93 -10.27
CA ASP A 193 -3.74 -16.20 -9.55
C ASP A 193 -4.68 -16.15 -8.32
N LEU A 194 -5.89 -16.63 -8.51
CA LEU A 194 -6.95 -16.60 -7.50
C LEU A 194 -6.75 -17.62 -6.36
N HIS A 195 -5.72 -18.48 -6.47
CA HIS A 195 -5.41 -19.52 -5.48
C HIS A 195 -4.27 -19.14 -4.53
N GLN A 196 -3.73 -17.91 -4.64
CA GLN A 196 -2.69 -17.45 -3.73
C GLN A 196 -3.10 -17.60 -2.26
N LYS A 197 -2.15 -17.91 -1.42
CA LYS A 197 -2.33 -18.04 0.03
C LYS A 197 -1.52 -17.00 0.79
N PRO A 198 -1.95 -16.59 2.00
CA PRO A 198 -1.14 -15.76 2.86
C PRO A 198 0.24 -16.41 3.11
N GLN A 199 1.27 -15.56 3.19
CA GLN A 199 2.64 -16.00 3.45
C GLN A 199 3.11 -15.45 4.79
N LYS A 200 3.58 -16.33 5.65
CA LYS A 200 4.27 -15.94 6.89
C LYS A 200 5.74 -15.72 6.56
N LEU A 201 6.25 -14.54 6.88
CA LEU A 201 7.65 -14.18 6.72
C LEU A 201 8.25 -13.93 8.12
N GLU A 202 9.50 -14.29 8.31
CA GLU A 202 10.26 -13.97 9.52
C GLU A 202 11.50 -13.19 9.10
N ILE A 203 11.72 -12.04 9.72
CA ILE A 203 12.89 -11.19 9.51
C ILE A 203 13.55 -10.88 10.85
N GLU A 204 14.87 -10.67 10.82
CA GLU A 204 15.65 -10.22 11.98
C GLU A 204 16.12 -8.78 11.70
N VAL A 205 15.89 -7.87 12.65
CA VAL A 205 16.23 -6.46 12.53
C VAL A 205 16.79 -5.92 13.84
N GLY A 206 17.67 -4.93 13.75
CA GLY A 206 18.24 -4.29 14.93
C GLY A 206 17.35 -3.21 15.53
N ALA A 207 16.48 -2.61 14.71
CA ALA A 207 15.59 -1.54 15.15
C ALA A 207 14.23 -1.62 14.44
N VAL A 208 13.21 -1.07 15.11
CA VAL A 208 11.85 -0.93 14.56
C VAL A 208 11.42 0.53 14.67
N VAL A 209 11.06 1.12 13.54
CA VAL A 209 10.50 2.48 13.43
C VAL A 209 9.00 2.36 13.20
N LEU A 210 8.20 3.02 14.02
CA LEU A 210 6.75 3.03 13.89
C LEU A 210 6.27 4.32 13.24
N SER A 211 5.60 4.20 12.11
CA SER A 211 5.00 5.31 11.35
C SER A 211 3.53 5.02 11.05
N PRO A 212 2.69 4.81 12.09
CA PRO A 212 1.33 4.29 11.93
C PRO A 212 0.37 5.27 11.23
N GLY A 213 0.76 6.53 11.06
CA GLY A 213 -0.10 7.58 10.53
C GLY A 213 -1.23 7.95 11.49
N PHE A 214 -2.36 8.35 10.92
CA PHE A 214 -3.57 8.70 11.68
C PHE A 214 -4.81 8.07 11.05
N GLU A 215 -5.85 7.92 11.84
CA GLU A 215 -7.19 7.56 11.39
C GLU A 215 -8.09 8.81 11.36
N VAL A 216 -8.95 8.86 10.34
CA VAL A 216 -9.94 9.94 10.23
C VAL A 216 -10.99 9.73 11.32
N PHE A 217 -11.28 10.77 12.08
CA PHE A 217 -12.35 10.75 13.06
C PHE A 217 -13.68 10.43 12.40
N ASP A 218 -14.45 9.49 12.97
CA ASP A 218 -15.80 9.20 12.50
C ASP A 218 -16.78 10.29 12.94
N PRO A 219 -17.22 11.18 12.04
CA PRO A 219 -18.12 12.26 12.40
C PRO A 219 -19.54 11.81 12.73
N ALA A 220 -19.91 10.55 12.41
CA ALA A 220 -21.21 9.99 12.71
C ALA A 220 -21.48 9.89 14.24
N VAL A 221 -20.40 9.81 15.04
CA VAL A 221 -20.52 9.81 16.53
C VAL A 221 -20.92 11.20 17.08
N ARG A 222 -20.86 12.25 16.26
CA ARG A 222 -21.21 13.63 16.61
C ARG A 222 -22.39 14.11 15.77
N GLY A 223 -23.59 13.70 16.18
CA GLY A 223 -24.83 14.00 15.46
C GLY A 223 -25.18 15.50 15.34
N ASP A 224 -24.56 16.36 16.16
CA ASP A 224 -24.71 17.82 16.16
C ASP A 224 -24.13 18.49 14.89
N TYR A 225 -23.13 17.90 14.27
CA TYR A 225 -22.57 18.40 13.00
C TYR A 225 -23.43 18.07 11.78
N GLY A 226 -24.35 17.12 11.88
CA GLY A 226 -25.26 16.75 10.80
C GLY A 226 -24.62 15.95 9.67
N TYR A 227 -23.44 15.36 9.87
CA TYR A 227 -22.83 14.43 8.93
C TYR A 227 -23.77 13.25 8.65
N GLY A 228 -23.90 12.88 7.36
CA GLY A 228 -24.84 11.85 6.92
C GLY A 228 -26.31 12.32 6.85
N LYS A 229 -26.65 13.51 7.42
CA LYS A 229 -27.98 14.13 7.31
C LYS A 229 -28.03 15.18 6.20
N PHE A 230 -26.97 15.99 6.11
CA PHE A 230 -26.85 17.03 5.10
C PHE A 230 -25.77 16.67 4.09
N LYS A 231 -26.08 16.71 2.80
CA LYS A 231 -25.16 16.29 1.72
C LYS A 231 -23.92 17.16 1.60
N ASN A 232 -23.97 18.40 2.09
CA ASN A 232 -22.85 19.35 2.08
C ASN A 232 -22.03 19.37 3.36
N VAL A 233 -22.28 18.43 4.29
CA VAL A 233 -21.45 18.21 5.46
C VAL A 233 -20.55 17.01 5.18
N VAL A 234 -19.29 17.26 4.97
CA VAL A 234 -18.27 16.28 4.59
C VAL A 234 -17.10 16.34 5.56
N THR A 235 -16.32 15.27 5.64
CA THR A 235 -15.06 15.27 6.38
C THR A 235 -13.98 16.07 5.63
N SER A 236 -12.91 16.44 6.32
CA SER A 236 -11.76 17.10 5.67
C SER A 236 -11.17 16.23 4.56
N LEU A 237 -11.06 14.92 4.78
CA LEU A 237 -10.48 14.03 3.78
C LEU A 237 -11.41 13.82 2.58
N GLU A 238 -12.73 13.75 2.77
CA GLU A 238 -13.70 13.78 1.67
C GLU A 238 -13.57 15.08 0.86
N PHE A 239 -13.42 16.21 1.54
CA PHE A 239 -13.24 17.50 0.88
C PHE A 239 -11.95 17.56 0.05
N GLU A 240 -10.83 17.05 0.60
CA GLU A 240 -9.57 16.90 -0.13
C GLU A 240 -9.74 16.06 -1.40
N ARG A 241 -10.50 14.95 -1.32
CA ARG A 241 -10.79 14.13 -2.51
C ARG A 241 -11.70 14.81 -3.53
N ILE A 242 -12.61 15.67 -3.08
CA ILE A 242 -13.47 16.48 -3.98
C ILE A 242 -12.63 17.49 -4.77
N LEU A 243 -11.67 18.15 -4.10
CA LEU A 243 -10.82 19.18 -4.71
C LEU A 243 -9.69 18.61 -5.58
N SER A 244 -9.29 17.38 -5.34
CA SER A 244 -8.12 16.81 -6.00
C SER A 244 -8.37 16.52 -7.48
N ALA A 245 -7.41 16.92 -8.33
CA ALA A 245 -7.40 16.55 -9.75
C ALA A 245 -7.37 15.03 -10.01
N THR A 246 -6.95 14.23 -9.02
CA THR A 246 -7.01 12.76 -9.06
C THR A 246 -8.22 12.20 -8.33
N GLY A 247 -9.11 13.07 -7.87
CA GLY A 247 -10.32 12.71 -7.15
C GLY A 247 -11.51 12.40 -8.09
N PRO A 248 -12.67 12.07 -7.50
CA PRO A 248 -13.82 11.63 -8.27
C PRO A 248 -14.47 12.71 -9.13
N TYR A 249 -14.14 13.99 -8.89
CA TYR A 249 -14.66 15.15 -9.61
C TYR A 249 -13.59 15.86 -10.44
N GLU A 250 -12.38 15.27 -10.55
CA GLU A 250 -11.26 15.77 -11.36
C GLU A 250 -10.83 17.22 -11.03
N GLY A 251 -11.17 17.70 -9.83
CA GLY A 251 -10.86 19.05 -9.35
C GLY A 251 -11.83 20.14 -9.82
N GLU A 252 -13.01 19.76 -10.35
CA GLU A 252 -14.08 20.67 -10.78
C GLU A 252 -15.11 20.97 -9.67
#